data_91712cdd12f65648318e6156ac749b32
#
_entry.id   91712cdd12f65648318e6156ac749b32
#
_cell.length_a   1.000
_cell.length_b   1.000
_cell.length_c   1.000
_cell.angle_alpha   90.00
_cell.angle_beta   90.00
_cell.angle_gamma   90.00
#
_symmetry.space_group_name_H-M   'P 1'
#
loop_
_entity.id
_entity.type
_entity.pdbx_description
1 polymer ?
#
loop_
_entity_poly.entity_id
_entity_poly.type
_entity_poly.pdbx_seq_one_letter_code
_entity_poly.pdbx_strand_id
1 'polypeptide(L)'
;MSDPATPFHDSRRQTGAGLLLDAPGAALEVRLPEAECSEAERLWRRHARALAEAVGWTDVTYAARPFPGGLSLALTSPRDALYAAAEINEAAWAAADAERRGRPLPDRAEALARVQREIEDERAPDLLALLDAAAARGVPALWDDETVTLGYGARGRSWATNALPHPDDVEWARLGTVPLALVTGTNGKSTTVRILAGMIEAAGETAGVSSTDSIAIGGTTLDTGDYSGPMGARAVLSDPRVSVGALEVARGGLLRRGLPVPTATAAAVTNVAADHLGEYGIETVEALAEAKFLVAKALGAGGTLVCPADEPTATAEAERLAPALEADGVRLVWTALDAADVASKTDAAAVVEGGIALRRDGTWAPVCPVADVPAAVDGTAEHVVRNALTATALGAALGLGDAAIAAGLRGFRGDPDDNPGRANRFTVNGATVVVDYAHNAHGLRALTRMADHWPAARRLILASSAGDRSDADLSAMADVLTGFEADRYLLCDTPGYLRGRAPGEVPRVLEAALVARGVDAAACARLASPLDAARDALAWAGPGDVVLLPTLSQRDEVTALVKGMGGRVG
;
A
#
# COMPACT_ATOMS: atom_id res chain seq x y z
N MET A 1 -22.09 -3.98 7.88
CA MET A 1 -23.27 -3.20 8.36
C MET A 1 -22.97 -2.84 9.81
N SER A 2 -22.72 -1.55 10.12
CA SER A 2 -22.52 -1.09 11.49
C SER A 2 -23.79 -1.32 12.28
N ASP A 3 -23.62 -1.78 13.52
CA ASP A 3 -24.72 -1.85 14.50
C ASP A 3 -25.37 -0.45 14.59
N PRO A 4 -26.69 -0.31 14.41
CA PRO A 4 -27.38 0.96 14.50
C PRO A 4 -27.25 1.65 15.88
N ALA A 5 -26.70 0.96 16.87
CA ALA A 5 -26.37 1.51 18.18
C ALA A 5 -25.00 2.19 18.25
N THR A 6 -24.10 1.96 17.28
CA THR A 6 -22.75 2.55 17.30
C THR A 6 -22.77 3.96 16.73
N PRO A 7 -22.41 5.00 17.51
CA PRO A 7 -22.50 6.39 17.09
C PRO A 7 -21.39 6.84 16.12
N PHE A 8 -20.48 5.96 15.75
CA PHE A 8 -19.37 6.23 14.82
C PHE A 8 -19.24 5.10 13.80
N HIS A 9 -18.56 5.38 12.69
CA HIS A 9 -18.41 4.44 11.58
C HIS A 9 -17.18 3.54 11.73
N ASP A 10 -16.07 4.09 12.24
CA ASP A 10 -14.82 3.38 12.52
C ASP A 10 -14.11 4.03 13.71
N SER A 11 -13.44 3.23 14.53
CA SER A 11 -12.57 3.68 15.61
C SER A 11 -11.32 2.83 15.64
N ARG A 12 -10.15 3.46 15.79
CA ARG A 12 -8.87 2.77 15.68
C ARG A 12 -7.76 3.46 16.44
N ARG A 13 -6.78 2.66 16.86
CA ARG A 13 -5.51 3.12 17.42
C ARG A 13 -4.53 3.39 16.30
N GLN A 14 -3.77 4.46 16.42
CA GLN A 14 -2.71 4.88 15.52
C GLN A 14 -1.36 4.73 16.24
N THR A 15 -0.47 3.88 15.70
CA THR A 15 0.83 3.56 16.32
C THR A 15 1.99 4.39 15.76
N GLY A 16 1.81 5.01 14.60
CA GLY A 16 2.80 5.86 13.94
C GLY A 16 2.19 7.13 13.38
N ALA A 17 3.00 8.00 12.79
CA ALA A 17 2.52 9.21 12.12
C ALA A 17 1.53 8.87 11.01
N GLY A 18 0.43 9.60 10.92
CA GLY A 18 -0.66 9.36 10.00
C GLY A 18 -1.17 10.64 9.34
N LEU A 19 -2.40 10.56 8.83
CA LEU A 19 -3.03 11.67 8.12
C LEU A 19 -3.40 12.82 9.06
N LEU A 20 -3.80 12.51 10.28
CA LEU A 20 -4.32 13.47 11.25
C LEU A 20 -3.32 13.82 12.36
N LEU A 21 -2.46 12.89 12.73
CA LEU A 21 -1.54 12.99 13.85
C LEU A 21 -0.13 12.65 13.40
N ASP A 22 0.86 13.35 13.94
CA ASP A 22 2.28 13.05 13.73
C ASP A 22 2.88 12.15 14.83
N ALA A 23 2.06 11.75 15.80
CA ALA A 23 2.40 10.90 16.94
C ALA A 23 1.32 9.84 17.16
N PRO A 24 1.61 8.79 17.96
CA PRO A 24 0.63 7.78 18.34
C PRO A 24 -0.62 8.36 19.01
N GLY A 25 -1.75 7.68 18.86
CA GLY A 25 -3.03 8.13 19.41
C GLY A 25 -4.22 7.30 18.91
N ALA A 26 -5.39 7.92 18.85
CA ALA A 26 -6.60 7.30 18.34
C ALA A 26 -7.33 8.20 17.34
N ALA A 27 -7.98 7.58 16.36
CA ALA A 27 -8.82 8.24 15.38
C ALA A 27 -10.16 7.53 15.24
N LEU A 28 -11.23 8.29 14.93
CA LEU A 28 -12.55 7.76 14.56
C LEU A 28 -13.17 8.55 13.44
N GLU A 29 -14.03 7.93 12.65
CA GLU A 29 -14.85 8.56 11.62
C GLU A 29 -16.32 8.57 12.03
N VAL A 30 -16.94 9.72 11.74
CA VAL A 30 -18.39 9.90 11.93
C VAL A 30 -19.03 10.36 10.64
N ARG A 31 -20.26 9.90 10.39
CA ARG A 31 -21.07 10.36 9.25
C ARG A 31 -22.06 11.40 9.72
N LEU A 32 -21.97 12.59 9.14
CA LEU A 32 -22.89 13.71 9.42
C LEU A 32 -22.89 14.72 8.27
N PRO A 33 -23.96 15.53 8.16
CA PRO A 33 -24.02 16.61 7.18
C PRO A 33 -22.88 17.62 7.36
N GLU A 34 -22.35 18.14 6.27
CA GLU A 34 -21.24 19.11 6.28
C GLU A 34 -21.53 20.33 7.17
N ALA A 35 -22.78 20.85 7.13
CA ALA A 35 -23.20 21.98 7.95
C ALA A 35 -23.08 21.75 9.47
N GLU A 36 -23.03 20.48 9.90
CA GLU A 36 -22.95 20.09 11.31
C GLU A 36 -21.50 19.82 11.78
N CYS A 37 -20.54 19.69 10.84
CA CYS A 37 -19.15 19.30 11.14
C CYS A 37 -18.46 20.26 12.13
N SER A 38 -18.58 21.57 11.95
CA SER A 38 -17.92 22.56 12.81
C SER A 38 -18.45 22.54 14.25
N GLU A 39 -19.74 22.36 14.44
CA GLU A 39 -20.32 22.23 15.78
C GLU A 39 -19.92 20.91 16.42
N ALA A 40 -20.00 19.82 15.68
CA ALA A 40 -19.61 18.49 16.12
C ALA A 40 -18.14 18.44 16.58
N GLU A 41 -17.22 19.02 15.79
CA GLU A 41 -15.81 19.16 16.17
C GLU A 41 -15.63 19.96 17.48
N ARG A 42 -16.27 21.11 17.59
CA ARG A 42 -16.19 21.98 18.78
C ARG A 42 -16.65 21.23 20.04
N LEU A 43 -17.77 20.52 19.97
CA LEU A 43 -18.32 19.74 21.06
C LEU A 43 -17.41 18.57 21.42
N TRP A 44 -16.97 17.80 20.43
CA TRP A 44 -16.04 16.69 20.63
C TRP A 44 -14.74 17.15 21.29
N ARG A 45 -14.09 18.20 20.78
CA ARG A 45 -12.84 18.75 21.38
C ARG A 45 -13.03 19.08 22.86
N ARG A 46 -14.17 19.69 23.22
CA ARG A 46 -14.44 20.03 24.60
C ARG A 46 -14.54 18.79 25.50
N HIS A 47 -15.29 17.78 25.06
CA HIS A 47 -15.45 16.53 25.82
C HIS A 47 -14.15 15.71 25.87
N ALA A 48 -13.43 15.60 24.76
CA ALA A 48 -12.16 14.90 24.68
C ALA A 48 -11.11 15.53 25.62
N ARG A 49 -10.99 16.86 25.58
CA ARG A 49 -10.09 17.61 26.49
C ARG A 49 -10.45 17.37 27.95
N ALA A 50 -11.73 17.44 28.29
CA ALA A 50 -12.17 17.25 29.67
C ALA A 50 -11.89 15.82 30.20
N LEU A 51 -11.96 14.79 29.35
CA LEU A 51 -11.60 13.41 29.71
C LEU A 51 -10.08 13.24 29.82
N ALA A 52 -9.30 13.76 28.87
CA ALA A 52 -7.85 13.69 28.88
C ALA A 52 -7.25 14.40 30.11
N GLU A 53 -7.72 15.63 30.42
CA GLU A 53 -7.30 16.35 31.62
C GLU A 53 -7.64 15.60 32.93
N ALA A 54 -8.79 14.91 32.98
CA ALA A 54 -9.20 14.15 34.16
C ALA A 54 -8.31 12.93 34.44
N VAL A 55 -7.59 12.43 33.43
CA VAL A 55 -6.60 11.34 33.59
C VAL A 55 -5.15 11.87 33.58
N GLY A 56 -4.97 13.20 33.65
CA GLY A 56 -3.66 13.83 33.74
C GLY A 56 -2.92 14.02 32.41
N TRP A 57 -3.59 13.86 31.27
CA TRP A 57 -2.98 14.11 29.96
C TRP A 57 -3.08 15.60 29.60
N THR A 58 -1.97 16.31 29.67
CA THR A 58 -1.92 17.76 29.43
C THR A 58 -1.35 18.13 28.07
N ASP A 59 -0.56 17.25 27.46
CA ASP A 59 0.08 17.48 26.16
C ASP A 59 -0.59 16.61 25.08
N VAL A 60 -1.85 16.96 24.75
CA VAL A 60 -2.67 16.22 23.77
C VAL A 60 -2.94 17.13 22.57
N THR A 61 -2.57 16.66 21.39
CA THR A 61 -2.97 17.27 20.12
C THR A 61 -4.33 16.71 19.70
N TYR A 62 -5.26 17.59 19.35
CA TYR A 62 -6.58 17.25 18.83
C TYR A 62 -6.66 17.67 17.36
N ALA A 63 -6.99 16.75 16.47
CA ALA A 63 -7.12 16.99 15.05
C ALA A 63 -8.53 16.62 14.55
N ALA A 64 -9.00 17.37 13.57
CA ALA A 64 -10.25 17.09 12.87
C ALA A 64 -10.07 17.33 11.37
N ARG A 65 -10.65 16.47 10.53
CA ARG A 65 -10.60 16.58 9.08
C ARG A 65 -11.98 16.29 8.50
N PRO A 66 -12.65 17.33 7.95
CA PRO A 66 -13.89 17.13 7.22
C PRO A 66 -13.63 16.30 5.94
N PHE A 67 -14.60 15.47 5.59
CA PHE A 67 -14.66 14.77 4.31
C PHE A 67 -16.11 14.74 3.80
N PRO A 68 -16.38 14.49 2.52
CA PRO A 68 -17.73 14.42 1.99
C PRO A 68 -18.62 13.45 2.78
N GLY A 69 -19.63 14.00 3.48
CA GLY A 69 -20.57 13.22 4.30
C GLY A 69 -20.06 12.83 5.69
N GLY A 70 -18.99 13.48 6.22
CA GLY A 70 -18.51 13.16 7.56
C GLY A 70 -17.32 13.97 8.06
N LEU A 71 -16.81 13.52 9.20
CA LEU A 71 -15.69 14.13 9.92
C LEU A 71 -14.81 13.04 10.54
N SER A 72 -13.50 13.13 10.33
CA SER A 72 -12.50 12.34 11.05
C SER A 72 -12.03 13.13 12.27
N LEU A 73 -11.94 12.48 13.42
CA LEU A 73 -11.58 13.07 14.72
C LEU A 73 -10.44 12.26 15.32
N ALA A 74 -9.38 12.91 15.77
CA ALA A 74 -8.22 12.22 16.33
C ALA A 74 -7.59 12.97 17.49
N LEU A 75 -6.98 12.23 18.43
CA LEU A 75 -6.21 12.78 19.53
C LEU A 75 -4.93 11.96 19.78
N THR A 76 -3.84 12.62 20.16
CA THR A 76 -2.61 11.95 20.57
C THR A 76 -2.70 11.40 21.99
N SER A 77 -1.86 10.41 22.30
CA SER A 77 -1.76 9.79 23.64
C SER A 77 -0.33 9.43 24.00
N PRO A 78 -0.06 9.08 25.27
CA PRO A 78 1.12 8.30 25.62
C PRO A 78 1.19 7.01 24.81
N ARG A 79 2.41 6.51 24.56
CA ARG A 79 2.65 5.30 23.73
C ARG A 79 2.15 4.02 24.36
N ASP A 80 2.01 4.01 25.67
CA ASP A 80 1.47 2.92 26.49
C ASP A 80 0.02 3.17 26.95
N ALA A 81 -0.78 3.90 26.13
CA ALA A 81 -2.18 4.21 26.47
C ALA A 81 -3.05 4.39 25.20
N LEU A 82 -2.85 3.53 24.21
CA LEU A 82 -3.53 3.65 22.90
C LEU A 82 -5.00 3.17 22.94
N TYR A 83 -5.32 2.15 23.77
CA TYR A 83 -6.70 1.73 23.99
C TYR A 83 -7.44 2.78 24.80
N ALA A 84 -6.81 3.34 25.83
CA ALA A 84 -7.36 4.45 26.59
C ALA A 84 -7.65 5.67 25.71
N ALA A 85 -6.79 5.97 24.71
CA ALA A 85 -7.04 7.03 23.74
C ALA A 85 -8.28 6.76 22.87
N ALA A 86 -8.49 5.50 22.45
CA ALA A 86 -9.69 5.12 21.72
C ALA A 86 -10.94 5.30 22.58
N GLU A 87 -10.92 4.84 23.84
CA GLU A 87 -12.01 5.04 24.79
C GLU A 87 -12.34 6.53 25.03
N ILE A 88 -11.31 7.40 25.17
CA ILE A 88 -11.51 8.84 25.30
C ILE A 88 -12.19 9.39 24.03
N ASN A 89 -11.71 8.99 22.85
CA ASN A 89 -12.22 9.47 21.57
C ASN A 89 -13.70 9.09 21.38
N GLU A 90 -14.04 7.84 21.66
CA GLU A 90 -15.38 7.29 21.54
C GLU A 90 -16.34 7.91 22.56
N ALA A 91 -15.94 8.01 23.83
CA ALA A 91 -16.75 8.63 24.89
C ALA A 91 -16.98 10.13 24.63
N ALA A 92 -15.95 10.82 24.15
CA ALA A 92 -16.06 12.23 23.78
C ALA A 92 -17.03 12.45 22.61
N TRP A 93 -16.98 11.56 21.60
CA TRP A 93 -17.93 11.62 20.50
C TRP A 93 -19.37 11.29 20.95
N ALA A 94 -19.55 10.26 21.77
CA ALA A 94 -20.87 9.90 22.28
C ALA A 94 -21.51 11.07 23.06
N ALA A 95 -20.72 11.79 23.87
CA ALA A 95 -21.19 12.97 24.60
C ALA A 95 -21.49 14.14 23.63
N ALA A 96 -20.63 14.38 22.64
CA ALA A 96 -20.81 15.42 21.64
C ALA A 96 -22.08 15.20 20.79
N ASP A 97 -22.30 13.95 20.35
CA ASP A 97 -23.49 13.60 19.55
C ASP A 97 -24.79 13.69 20.38
N ALA A 98 -24.75 13.28 21.65
CA ALA A 98 -25.90 13.42 22.54
C ALA A 98 -26.25 14.90 22.76
N GLU A 99 -25.27 15.75 23.06
CA GLU A 99 -25.46 17.18 23.28
C GLU A 99 -25.99 17.87 22.01
N ARG A 100 -25.39 17.61 20.85
CA ARG A 100 -25.81 18.15 19.56
C ARG A 100 -27.28 17.81 19.22
N ARG A 101 -27.71 16.62 19.62
CA ARG A 101 -29.08 16.13 19.40
C ARG A 101 -30.04 16.46 20.53
N GLY A 102 -29.63 17.23 21.56
CA GLY A 102 -30.44 17.54 22.73
C GLY A 102 -30.85 16.31 23.55
N ARG A 103 -30.03 15.25 23.53
CA ARG A 103 -30.22 14.01 24.30
C ARG A 103 -29.49 14.09 25.64
N PRO A 104 -29.92 13.29 26.66
CA PRO A 104 -29.15 13.15 27.90
C PRO A 104 -27.72 12.76 27.63
N LEU A 105 -26.78 13.40 28.30
CA LEU A 105 -25.35 13.05 28.20
C LEU A 105 -25.09 11.66 28.80
N PRO A 106 -24.18 10.87 28.21
CA PRO A 106 -23.65 9.66 28.82
C PRO A 106 -23.01 9.94 30.17
N ASP A 107 -22.97 8.93 31.05
CA ASP A 107 -22.35 9.05 32.37
C ASP A 107 -20.83 9.22 32.22
N ARG A 108 -20.34 10.42 32.55
CA ARG A 108 -18.93 10.74 32.50
C ARG A 108 -18.10 9.94 33.50
N ALA A 109 -18.64 9.60 34.67
CA ALA A 109 -17.91 8.84 35.67
C ALA A 109 -17.66 7.40 35.21
N GLU A 110 -18.65 6.81 34.53
CA GLU A 110 -18.52 5.48 33.93
C GLU A 110 -17.49 5.49 32.79
N ALA A 111 -17.54 6.49 31.88
CA ALA A 111 -16.56 6.65 30.81
C ALA A 111 -15.14 6.82 31.37
N LEU A 112 -14.97 7.66 32.40
CA LEU A 112 -13.67 7.88 33.04
C LEU A 112 -13.14 6.61 33.71
N ALA A 113 -14.02 5.80 34.34
CA ALA A 113 -13.62 4.55 34.92
C ALA A 113 -13.16 3.51 33.89
N ARG A 114 -13.74 3.51 32.65
CA ARG A 114 -13.24 2.68 31.55
C ARG A 114 -11.86 3.15 31.11
N VAL A 115 -11.68 4.42 30.84
CA VAL A 115 -10.39 5.02 30.45
C VAL A 115 -9.29 4.71 31.47
N GLN A 116 -9.58 4.84 32.77
CA GLN A 116 -8.61 4.56 33.83
C GLN A 116 -8.19 3.07 33.88
N ARG A 117 -9.12 2.14 33.63
CA ARG A 117 -8.78 0.71 33.52
C ARG A 117 -7.86 0.45 32.34
N GLU A 118 -8.17 1.00 31.14
CA GLU A 118 -7.31 0.84 29.97
C GLU A 118 -5.91 1.40 30.21
N ILE A 119 -5.78 2.57 30.89
CA ILE A 119 -4.47 3.13 31.25
C ILE A 119 -3.69 2.19 32.15
N GLU A 120 -4.33 1.59 33.15
CA GLU A 120 -3.65 0.68 34.10
C GLU A 120 -3.25 -0.63 33.41
N ASP A 121 -4.11 -1.14 32.53
CA ASP A 121 -3.86 -2.39 31.79
C ASP A 121 -2.74 -2.23 30.74
N GLU A 122 -2.63 -1.06 30.10
CA GLU A 122 -1.59 -0.77 29.09
C GLU A 122 -0.26 -0.26 29.69
N ARG A 123 -0.24 0.10 30.97
CA ARG A 123 0.88 0.78 31.61
C ARG A 123 2.20 0.01 31.51
N ALA A 124 3.19 0.60 30.85
CA ALA A 124 4.49 -0.02 30.59
C ALA A 124 5.65 0.97 30.81
N PRO A 125 5.96 1.38 32.07
CA PRO A 125 6.95 2.41 32.35
C PRO A 125 8.36 2.06 31.90
N ASP A 126 8.77 0.78 31.98
CA ASP A 126 10.09 0.33 31.51
C ASP A 126 10.19 0.42 29.99
N LEU A 127 9.10 0.13 29.26
CA LEU A 127 9.03 0.34 27.82
C LEU A 127 9.18 1.83 27.47
N LEU A 128 8.44 2.71 28.14
CA LEU A 128 8.53 4.15 27.90
C LEU A 128 9.94 4.67 28.15
N ALA A 129 10.56 4.28 29.27
CA ALA A 129 11.94 4.68 29.59
C ALA A 129 12.94 4.25 28.51
N LEU A 130 12.78 3.03 27.97
CA LEU A 130 13.62 2.50 26.91
C LEU A 130 13.38 3.24 25.57
N LEU A 131 12.12 3.49 25.20
CA LEU A 131 11.75 4.24 23.99
C LEU A 131 12.21 5.69 24.04
N ASP A 132 12.13 6.35 25.22
CA ASP A 132 12.62 7.72 25.40
C ASP A 132 14.14 7.81 25.30
N ALA A 133 14.84 6.83 25.89
CA ALA A 133 16.30 6.74 25.78
C ALA A 133 16.75 6.50 24.33
N ALA A 134 16.01 5.71 23.55
CA ALA A 134 16.24 5.50 22.12
C ALA A 134 16.01 6.78 21.31
N ALA A 135 14.88 7.45 21.53
CA ALA A 135 14.54 8.69 20.86
C ALA A 135 15.56 9.79 21.11
N ALA A 136 16.03 9.96 22.38
CA ALA A 136 17.07 10.92 22.74
C ALA A 136 18.41 10.69 22.01
N ARG A 137 18.63 9.48 21.47
CA ARG A 137 19.84 9.10 20.74
C ARG A 137 19.63 8.97 19.23
N GLY A 138 18.42 9.28 18.73
CA GLY A 138 18.06 9.14 17.31
C GLY A 138 18.02 7.68 16.86
N VAL A 139 17.86 6.72 17.78
CA VAL A 139 17.71 5.30 17.45
C VAL A 139 16.21 5.01 17.28
N PRO A 140 15.75 4.56 16.10
CA PRO A 140 14.35 4.20 15.91
C PRO A 140 13.98 2.98 16.73
N ALA A 141 12.71 2.91 17.14
CA ALA A 141 12.16 1.80 17.89
C ALA A 141 10.89 1.27 17.21
N LEU A 142 10.77 -0.05 17.19
CA LEU A 142 9.57 -0.78 16.77
C LEU A 142 9.14 -1.67 17.94
N TRP A 143 7.86 -1.70 18.23
CA TRP A 143 7.34 -2.52 19.34
C TRP A 143 5.93 -3.03 19.03
N ASP A 144 5.60 -4.11 19.71
CA ASP A 144 4.26 -4.68 19.86
C ASP A 144 4.10 -5.26 21.27
N ASP A 145 3.05 -6.04 21.47
CA ASP A 145 2.76 -6.62 22.79
C ASP A 145 3.79 -7.68 23.25
N GLU A 146 4.60 -8.22 22.32
CA GLU A 146 5.55 -9.30 22.59
C GLU A 146 7.01 -8.84 22.55
N THR A 147 7.35 -7.91 21.65
CA THR A 147 8.74 -7.55 21.37
C THR A 147 8.98 -6.05 21.22
N VAL A 148 10.18 -5.61 21.59
CA VAL A 148 10.73 -4.28 21.33
C VAL A 148 12.01 -4.46 20.55
N THR A 149 12.14 -3.78 19.40
CA THR A 149 13.34 -3.72 18.59
C THR A 149 13.85 -2.29 18.55
N LEU A 150 15.08 -2.06 18.97
CA LEU A 150 15.80 -0.80 18.84
C LEU A 150 16.76 -0.89 17.67
N GLY A 151 16.70 0.09 16.75
CA GLY A 151 17.43 0.04 15.48
C GLY A 151 16.74 -0.86 14.45
N TYR A 152 17.38 -1.04 13.28
CA TYR A 152 16.84 -1.83 12.18
C TYR A 152 17.85 -2.87 11.67
N GLY A 153 17.35 -4.08 11.38
CA GLY A 153 18.10 -5.13 10.71
C GLY A 153 19.44 -5.45 11.38
N ALA A 154 20.51 -5.49 10.61
CA ALA A 154 21.87 -5.75 11.09
C ALA A 154 22.38 -4.74 12.14
N ARG A 155 21.72 -3.62 12.28
CA ARG A 155 21.98 -2.59 13.31
C ARG A 155 20.88 -2.49 14.35
N GLY A 156 19.99 -3.48 14.41
CA GLY A 156 18.92 -3.61 15.38
C GLY A 156 19.22 -4.66 16.45
N ARG A 157 18.46 -4.56 17.55
CA ARG A 157 18.42 -5.59 18.59
C ARG A 157 17.02 -5.64 19.18
N SER A 158 16.54 -6.87 19.40
CA SER A 158 15.19 -7.13 19.92
C SER A 158 15.26 -7.73 21.32
N TRP A 159 14.25 -7.42 22.12
CA TRP A 159 14.01 -7.98 23.46
C TRP A 159 12.53 -8.32 23.60
N ALA A 160 12.23 -9.32 24.39
CA ALA A 160 10.85 -9.58 24.80
C ALA A 160 10.36 -8.46 25.74
N THR A 161 9.08 -8.06 25.63
CA THR A 161 8.50 -6.98 26.44
C THR A 161 8.51 -7.26 27.94
N ASN A 162 8.52 -8.54 28.35
CA ASN A 162 8.63 -8.97 29.73
C ASN A 162 10.09 -9.09 30.24
N ALA A 163 11.09 -8.75 29.44
CA ALA A 163 12.52 -8.85 29.75
C ALA A 163 13.32 -7.69 29.16
N LEU A 164 12.79 -6.46 29.27
CA LEU A 164 13.45 -5.26 28.76
C LEU A 164 14.71 -4.93 29.55
N PRO A 165 15.81 -4.51 28.90
CA PRO A 165 16.99 -4.03 29.58
C PRO A 165 16.74 -2.65 30.18
N HIS A 166 17.45 -2.32 31.25
CA HIS A 166 17.55 -0.94 31.68
C HIS A 166 18.26 -0.11 30.58
N PRO A 167 17.89 1.16 30.31
CA PRO A 167 18.53 1.98 29.28
C PRO A 167 20.05 2.09 29.43
N ASP A 168 20.60 2.05 30.64
CA ASP A 168 22.06 2.10 30.88
C ASP A 168 22.79 0.80 30.46
N ASP A 169 22.07 -0.32 30.36
CA ASP A 169 22.65 -1.63 29.96
C ASP A 169 22.61 -1.87 28.44
N VAL A 170 22.07 -0.91 27.66
CA VAL A 170 21.98 -1.01 26.20
C VAL A 170 23.26 -0.53 25.54
N GLU A 171 23.82 -1.36 24.65
CA GLU A 171 25.00 -1.02 23.84
C GLU A 171 24.62 -0.07 22.66
N TRP A 172 24.21 1.15 22.99
CA TRP A 172 23.68 2.15 22.03
C TRP A 172 24.54 2.38 20.80
N ALA A 173 25.87 2.31 20.93
CA ALA A 173 26.80 2.54 19.81
C ALA A 173 26.68 1.51 18.67
N ARG A 174 26.10 0.35 18.94
CA ARG A 174 25.86 -0.70 17.93
C ARG A 174 24.53 -0.55 17.22
N LEU A 175 23.61 0.23 17.79
CA LEU A 175 22.26 0.40 17.29
C LEU A 175 22.19 1.55 16.28
N GLY A 176 21.31 1.41 15.28
CA GLY A 176 21.11 2.40 14.24
C GLY A 176 20.15 1.93 13.17
N THR A 177 20.20 2.56 12.01
CA THR A 177 19.38 2.21 10.86
C THR A 177 20.18 1.47 9.80
N VAL A 178 19.54 0.63 9.01
CA VAL A 178 19.99 0.17 7.70
C VAL A 178 19.31 1.01 6.63
N PRO A 179 19.84 1.11 5.40
CA PRO A 179 19.15 1.75 4.29
C PRO A 179 17.79 1.10 4.09
N LEU A 180 16.73 1.92 3.94
CA LEU A 180 15.34 1.47 3.92
C LEU A 180 14.53 2.25 2.90
N ALA A 181 13.80 1.53 2.03
CA ALA A 181 12.83 2.10 1.11
C ALA A 181 11.39 1.72 1.50
N LEU A 182 10.49 2.71 1.48
CA LEU A 182 9.04 2.53 1.59
C LEU A 182 8.39 2.69 0.22
N VAL A 183 7.57 1.72 -0.21
CA VAL A 183 6.92 1.76 -1.53
C VAL A 183 5.41 1.70 -1.37
N THR A 184 4.73 2.76 -1.76
CA THR A 184 3.26 2.82 -1.81
C THR A 184 2.76 3.13 -3.22
N GLY A 185 1.45 3.11 -3.39
CA GLY A 185 0.76 3.40 -4.65
C GLY A 185 -0.52 2.59 -4.78
N THR A 186 -1.28 2.80 -5.83
CA THR A 186 -2.46 1.97 -6.12
C THR A 186 -1.99 0.62 -6.65
N ASN A 187 -1.21 0.59 -7.70
CA ASN A 187 -0.66 -0.62 -8.32
C ASN A 187 0.88 -0.56 -8.38
N GLY A 188 1.54 -1.71 -8.60
CA GLY A 188 2.98 -1.80 -8.82
C GLY A 188 3.85 -1.92 -7.56
N LYS A 189 3.31 -1.74 -6.36
CA LYS A 189 4.06 -1.79 -5.08
C LYS A 189 4.89 -3.07 -4.92
N SER A 190 4.24 -4.23 -4.91
CA SER A 190 4.89 -5.54 -4.72
C SER A 190 5.95 -5.81 -5.80
N THR A 191 5.65 -5.48 -7.06
CA THR A 191 6.62 -5.62 -8.17
C THR A 191 7.84 -4.72 -7.95
N THR A 192 7.63 -3.46 -7.55
CA THR A 192 8.73 -2.52 -7.29
C THR A 192 9.64 -2.98 -6.16
N VAL A 193 9.08 -3.44 -5.02
CA VAL A 193 9.92 -3.94 -3.90
C VAL A 193 10.69 -5.20 -4.28
N ARG A 194 10.13 -6.08 -5.14
CA ARG A 194 10.83 -7.28 -5.61
C ARG A 194 11.95 -6.97 -6.61
N ILE A 195 11.72 -6.05 -7.55
CA ILE A 195 12.79 -5.56 -8.43
C ILE A 195 13.92 -4.94 -7.60
N LEU A 196 13.56 -4.12 -6.61
CA LEU A 196 14.54 -3.50 -5.70
C LEU A 196 15.30 -4.54 -4.88
N ALA A 197 14.63 -5.60 -4.40
CA ALA A 197 15.28 -6.70 -3.70
C ALA A 197 16.34 -7.39 -4.57
N GLY A 198 16.05 -7.66 -5.84
CA GLY A 198 17.02 -8.21 -6.79
C GLY A 198 18.23 -7.29 -7.00
N MET A 199 18.05 -5.96 -6.97
CA MET A 199 19.14 -4.99 -7.03
C MET A 199 20.00 -5.01 -5.77
N ILE A 200 19.36 -5.12 -4.58
CA ILE A 200 20.05 -5.22 -3.29
C ILE A 200 20.91 -6.48 -3.23
N GLU A 201 20.35 -7.62 -3.64
CA GLU A 201 21.08 -8.89 -3.67
C GLU A 201 22.22 -8.88 -4.70
N ALA A 202 22.02 -8.25 -5.85
CA ALA A 202 23.08 -8.06 -6.86
C ALA A 202 24.22 -7.17 -6.37
N ALA A 203 23.96 -6.31 -5.37
CA ALA A 203 25.00 -5.52 -4.69
C ALA A 203 25.76 -6.32 -3.61
N GLY A 204 25.37 -7.58 -3.35
CA GLY A 204 25.93 -8.42 -2.30
C GLY A 204 25.37 -8.14 -0.91
N GLU A 205 24.27 -7.40 -0.82
CA GLU A 205 23.57 -7.07 0.41
C GLU A 205 22.42 -8.07 0.67
N THR A 206 21.94 -8.14 1.91
CA THR A 206 20.80 -8.99 2.28
C THR A 206 19.52 -8.17 2.27
N ALA A 207 18.67 -8.41 1.28
CA ALA A 207 17.37 -7.74 1.17
C ALA A 207 16.40 -8.26 2.23
N GLY A 208 15.77 -7.34 2.97
CA GLY A 208 14.58 -7.61 3.77
C GLY A 208 13.35 -7.04 3.07
N VAL A 209 12.36 -7.88 2.75
CA VAL A 209 11.18 -7.51 1.97
C VAL A 209 9.90 -7.83 2.72
N SER A 210 8.97 -6.89 2.81
CA SER A 210 7.57 -7.15 3.13
C SER A 210 6.66 -6.73 1.98
N SER A 211 5.64 -7.52 1.70
CA SER A 211 4.70 -7.27 0.61
C SER A 211 3.29 -7.78 0.94
N THR A 212 2.33 -7.52 0.06
CA THR A 212 0.97 -8.09 0.11
C THR A 212 0.97 -9.62 0.03
N ASP A 213 2.06 -10.24 -0.43
CA ASP A 213 2.12 -11.69 -0.65
C ASP A 213 2.97 -12.43 0.39
N SER A 214 3.99 -11.78 0.97
CA SER A 214 4.98 -12.48 1.81
C SER A 214 5.92 -11.55 2.57
N ILE A 215 6.66 -12.15 3.53
CA ILE A 215 7.92 -11.67 4.07
C ILE A 215 9.04 -12.53 3.49
N ALA A 216 10.11 -11.88 3.02
CA ALA A 216 11.31 -12.58 2.52
C ALA A 216 12.59 -11.90 3.01
N ILE A 217 13.64 -12.70 3.26
CA ILE A 217 14.98 -12.22 3.65
C ILE A 217 16.03 -12.98 2.85
N GLY A 218 16.89 -12.25 2.14
CA GLY A 218 17.93 -12.83 1.29
C GLY A 218 17.37 -13.84 0.28
N GLY A 219 16.29 -13.49 -0.42
CA GLY A 219 15.62 -14.36 -1.39
C GLY A 219 14.81 -15.52 -0.80
N THR A 220 14.85 -15.72 0.54
CA THR A 220 14.11 -16.80 1.20
C THR A 220 12.80 -16.26 1.77
N THR A 221 11.65 -16.80 1.30
CA THR A 221 10.34 -16.53 1.88
C THR A 221 10.24 -17.15 3.27
N LEU A 222 9.96 -16.33 4.28
CA LEU A 222 9.79 -16.75 5.67
C LEU A 222 8.33 -17.06 5.99
N ASP A 223 7.42 -16.25 5.43
CA ASP A 223 5.99 -16.43 5.64
C ASP A 223 5.21 -15.85 4.46
N THR A 224 3.99 -16.35 4.24
CA THR A 224 3.09 -15.93 3.16
C THR A 224 1.83 -15.31 3.73
N GLY A 225 1.41 -14.18 3.17
CA GLY A 225 0.25 -13.39 3.63
C GLY A 225 0.40 -11.91 3.33
N ASP A 226 -0.60 -11.13 3.71
CA ASP A 226 -0.55 -9.67 3.56
C ASP A 226 0.27 -9.03 4.68
N TYR A 227 1.51 -8.70 4.34
CA TYR A 227 2.48 -8.03 5.20
C TYR A 227 2.81 -6.60 4.76
N SER A 228 1.92 -5.95 4.03
CA SER A 228 2.08 -4.58 3.53
C SER A 228 1.80 -3.48 4.56
N GLY A 229 1.94 -3.78 5.85
CA GLY A 229 1.68 -2.87 6.97
C GLY A 229 2.74 -2.96 8.08
N PRO A 230 2.49 -2.34 9.25
CA PRO A 230 3.45 -2.26 10.35
C PRO A 230 3.95 -3.61 10.87
N MET A 231 3.12 -4.66 10.84
CA MET A 231 3.52 -6.00 11.25
C MET A 231 4.62 -6.56 10.34
N GLY A 232 4.46 -6.43 9.01
CA GLY A 232 5.47 -6.85 8.05
C GLY A 232 6.78 -6.05 8.19
N ALA A 233 6.68 -4.74 8.40
CA ALA A 233 7.84 -3.88 8.63
C ALA A 233 8.60 -4.32 9.90
N ARG A 234 7.90 -4.58 11.02
CA ARG A 234 8.54 -5.08 12.25
C ARG A 234 9.23 -6.42 12.02
N ALA A 235 8.55 -7.39 11.40
CA ALA A 235 9.09 -8.72 11.16
C ALA A 235 10.39 -8.66 10.34
N VAL A 236 10.43 -7.82 9.28
CA VAL A 236 11.62 -7.63 8.45
C VAL A 236 12.74 -6.92 9.21
N LEU A 237 12.43 -5.81 9.87
CA LEU A 237 13.44 -4.94 10.47
C LEU A 237 13.94 -5.43 11.83
N SER A 238 13.28 -6.42 12.44
CA SER A 238 13.78 -7.12 13.63
C SER A 238 14.76 -8.24 13.30
N ASP A 239 14.89 -8.66 12.03
CA ASP A 239 15.81 -9.73 11.64
C ASP A 239 17.22 -9.17 11.42
N PRO A 240 18.22 -9.65 12.21
CA PRO A 240 19.58 -9.12 12.16
C PRO A 240 20.34 -9.45 10.86
N ARG A 241 19.81 -10.29 9.99
CA ARG A 241 20.40 -10.59 8.67
C ARG A 241 20.18 -9.46 7.68
N VAL A 242 19.11 -8.66 7.86
CA VAL A 242 18.72 -7.60 6.91
C VAL A 242 19.73 -6.46 6.95
N SER A 243 20.41 -6.22 5.82
CA SER A 243 21.31 -5.08 5.64
C SER A 243 20.67 -3.92 4.86
N VAL A 244 19.64 -4.19 4.04
CA VAL A 244 18.85 -3.18 3.32
C VAL A 244 17.37 -3.60 3.29
N GLY A 245 16.46 -2.69 3.61
CA GLY A 245 15.02 -2.96 3.63
C GLY A 245 14.29 -2.41 2.40
N ALA A 246 13.34 -3.19 1.87
CA ALA A 246 12.38 -2.78 0.84
C ALA A 246 10.96 -3.15 1.28
N LEU A 247 10.20 -2.18 1.78
CA LEU A 247 8.90 -2.41 2.41
C LEU A 247 7.76 -1.88 1.56
N GLU A 248 6.81 -2.75 1.23
CA GLU A 248 5.52 -2.35 0.68
C GLU A 248 4.66 -1.71 1.78
N VAL A 249 4.05 -0.57 1.47
CA VAL A 249 3.19 0.16 2.39
C VAL A 249 1.82 0.35 1.76
N ALA A 250 0.85 -0.44 2.18
CA ALA A 250 -0.51 -0.34 1.69
C ALA A 250 -1.28 0.81 2.37
N ARG A 251 -2.20 1.42 1.62
CA ARG A 251 -3.10 2.47 2.10
C ARG A 251 -3.82 2.09 3.40
N GLY A 252 -4.35 0.86 3.45
CA GLY A 252 -5.08 0.38 4.63
C GLY A 252 -4.23 0.41 5.90
N GLY A 253 -2.95 0.04 5.81
CA GLY A 253 -1.99 0.14 6.91
C GLY A 253 -1.76 1.57 7.36
N LEU A 254 -1.49 2.48 6.40
CA LEU A 254 -1.28 3.92 6.66
C LEU A 254 -2.47 4.56 7.37
N LEU A 255 -3.68 4.30 6.90
CA LEU A 255 -4.89 4.93 7.44
C LEU A 255 -5.34 4.32 8.77
N ARG A 256 -5.05 3.04 8.98
CA ARG A 256 -5.45 2.33 10.23
C ARG A 256 -4.43 2.49 11.36
N ARG A 257 -3.14 2.51 11.04
CA ARG A 257 -2.05 2.46 12.03
C ARG A 257 -1.03 3.58 11.90
N GLY A 258 -1.06 4.34 10.80
CA GLY A 258 -0.01 5.30 10.46
C GLY A 258 1.19 4.64 9.77
N LEU A 259 2.28 5.38 9.70
CA LEU A 259 3.54 4.91 9.13
C LEU A 259 4.06 3.66 9.84
N PRO A 260 4.56 2.67 9.09
CA PRO A 260 5.10 1.44 9.69
C PRO A 260 6.42 1.65 10.41
N VAL A 261 7.13 2.71 10.07
CA VAL A 261 8.45 3.09 10.64
C VAL A 261 8.54 4.60 10.78
N PRO A 262 9.27 5.12 11.80
CA PRO A 262 9.44 6.56 11.97
C PRO A 262 10.44 7.18 10.99
N THR A 263 11.38 6.39 10.43
CA THR A 263 12.44 6.90 9.54
C THR A 263 12.72 5.93 8.40
N ALA A 264 13.00 6.48 7.21
CA ALA A 264 13.41 5.76 6.02
C ALA A 264 14.45 6.57 5.21
N THR A 265 15.28 5.88 4.41
CA THR A 265 16.26 6.51 3.51
C THR A 265 15.56 7.03 2.25
N ALA A 266 14.60 6.27 1.74
CA ALA A 266 13.85 6.63 0.55
C ALA A 266 12.38 6.19 0.67
N ALA A 267 11.51 6.88 -0.05
CA ALA A 267 10.12 6.49 -0.21
C ALA A 267 9.69 6.67 -1.67
N ALA A 268 8.73 5.87 -2.13
CA ALA A 268 8.17 6.00 -3.46
C ALA A 268 6.64 5.92 -3.47
N VAL A 269 6.03 6.72 -4.34
CA VAL A 269 4.63 6.59 -4.75
C VAL A 269 4.61 6.17 -6.21
N THR A 270 4.17 4.94 -6.50
CA THR A 270 4.20 4.40 -7.87
C THR A 270 3.16 5.04 -8.78
N ASN A 271 1.94 5.18 -8.29
CA ASN A 271 0.80 5.83 -8.97
C ASN A 271 -0.34 6.06 -7.99
N VAL A 272 -1.30 6.92 -8.37
CA VAL A 272 -2.55 7.15 -7.64
C VAL A 272 -3.73 7.06 -8.60
N ALA A 273 -4.57 6.06 -8.42
CA ALA A 273 -5.80 5.87 -9.18
C ALA A 273 -6.95 5.51 -8.24
N ALA A 274 -8.18 5.70 -8.66
CA ALA A 274 -9.37 5.36 -7.88
C ALA A 274 -9.35 3.88 -7.48
N ASP A 275 -9.27 3.63 -6.18
CA ASP A 275 -9.30 2.31 -5.59
C ASP A 275 -9.56 2.44 -4.09
N HIS A 276 -10.47 1.62 -3.54
CA HIS A 276 -10.86 1.66 -2.12
C HIS A 276 -11.31 3.06 -1.62
N LEU A 277 -12.02 3.83 -2.41
CA LEU A 277 -12.65 5.07 -1.96
C LEU A 277 -13.83 4.76 -1.04
N GLY A 278 -14.19 5.69 -0.15
CA GLY A 278 -15.29 5.53 0.80
C GLY A 278 -14.90 4.96 2.17
N GLU A 279 -13.61 4.65 2.40
CA GLU A 279 -13.10 4.15 3.68
C GLU A 279 -12.19 5.17 4.35
N TYR A 280 -12.22 5.24 5.69
CA TYR A 280 -11.36 6.10 6.52
C TYR A 280 -11.43 7.60 6.15
N GLY A 281 -12.59 8.08 5.68
CA GLY A 281 -12.76 9.46 5.26
C GLY A 281 -12.02 9.82 3.96
N ILE A 282 -11.59 8.84 3.17
CA ILE A 282 -10.97 9.02 1.86
C ILE A 282 -12.01 8.79 0.77
N GLU A 283 -12.63 9.85 0.31
CA GLU A 283 -13.75 9.82 -0.64
C GLU A 283 -13.34 10.21 -2.07
N THR A 284 -12.15 10.81 -2.25
CA THR A 284 -11.66 11.28 -3.56
C THR A 284 -10.26 10.77 -3.87
N VAL A 285 -9.86 10.83 -5.14
CA VAL A 285 -8.54 10.41 -5.60
C VAL A 285 -7.45 11.35 -5.07
N GLU A 286 -7.75 12.63 -4.91
CA GLU A 286 -6.86 13.63 -4.31
C GLU A 286 -6.60 13.33 -2.83
N ALA A 287 -7.66 13.01 -2.05
CA ALA A 287 -7.50 12.59 -0.66
C ALA A 287 -6.73 11.26 -0.55
N LEU A 288 -6.87 10.37 -1.55
CA LEU A 288 -6.09 9.15 -1.64
C LEU A 288 -4.60 9.44 -1.92
N ALA A 289 -4.30 10.47 -2.73
CA ALA A 289 -2.93 10.94 -2.95
C ALA A 289 -2.33 11.44 -1.63
N GLU A 290 -3.00 12.33 -0.89
CA GLU A 290 -2.55 12.78 0.43
C GLU A 290 -2.21 11.61 1.35
N ALA A 291 -3.09 10.59 1.41
CA ALA A 291 -2.88 9.41 2.24
C ALA A 291 -1.67 8.58 1.81
N LYS A 292 -1.40 8.44 0.50
CA LYS A 292 -0.24 7.69 0.01
C LYS A 292 1.06 8.48 0.24
N PHE A 293 1.06 9.78 0.04
CA PHE A 293 2.23 10.63 0.28
C PHE A 293 2.61 10.75 1.77
N LEU A 294 1.85 10.18 2.70
CA LEU A 294 2.26 10.03 4.10
C LEU A 294 3.64 9.36 4.24
N VAL A 295 4.04 8.50 3.31
CA VAL A 295 5.38 7.87 3.33
C VAL A 295 6.52 8.90 3.31
N ALA A 296 6.27 10.10 2.81
CA ALA A 296 7.23 11.19 2.83
C ALA A 296 7.55 11.70 4.26
N LYS A 297 6.63 11.54 5.23
CA LYS A 297 6.88 11.91 6.63
C LYS A 297 7.97 11.06 7.31
N ALA A 298 8.31 9.90 6.73
CA ALA A 298 9.44 9.10 7.21
C ALA A 298 10.81 9.61 6.73
N LEU A 299 10.83 10.59 5.82
CA LEU A 299 12.06 11.11 5.24
C LEU A 299 12.58 12.30 6.04
N GLY A 300 13.86 12.27 6.39
CA GLY A 300 14.58 13.39 6.96
C GLY A 300 15.57 13.99 5.97
N ALA A 301 16.40 14.91 6.43
CA ALA A 301 17.45 15.53 5.63
C ALA A 301 18.36 14.48 4.95
N GLY A 302 18.55 14.61 3.65
CA GLY A 302 19.26 13.64 2.80
C GLY A 302 18.39 12.48 2.32
N GLY A 303 17.14 12.37 2.79
CA GLY A 303 16.17 11.40 2.28
C GLY A 303 15.73 11.67 0.85
N THR A 304 15.15 10.67 0.20
CA THR A 304 14.70 10.80 -1.21
C THR A 304 13.24 10.36 -1.36
N LEU A 305 12.41 11.22 -1.95
CA LEU A 305 11.07 10.87 -2.41
C LEU A 305 11.10 10.62 -3.92
N VAL A 306 10.66 9.43 -4.34
CA VAL A 306 10.50 9.05 -5.75
C VAL A 306 9.02 9.12 -6.12
N CYS A 307 8.69 9.86 -7.18
CA CYS A 307 7.30 10.07 -7.61
C CYS A 307 7.20 10.15 -9.15
N PRO A 308 6.06 9.72 -9.73
CA PRO A 308 5.85 9.81 -11.17
C PRO A 308 5.60 11.27 -11.60
N ALA A 309 6.09 11.63 -12.80
CA ALA A 309 5.84 12.92 -13.42
C ALA A 309 4.72 12.87 -14.48
N ASP A 310 4.33 11.68 -14.90
CA ASP A 310 3.35 11.40 -15.95
C ASP A 310 2.05 10.75 -15.41
N GLU A 311 1.81 10.88 -14.09
CA GLU A 311 0.60 10.44 -13.37
C GLU A 311 -0.06 11.68 -12.69
N PRO A 312 -1.04 12.34 -13.30
CA PRO A 312 -1.47 13.69 -12.92
C PRO A 312 -1.75 13.91 -11.44
N THR A 313 -2.49 12.99 -10.80
CA THR A 313 -2.85 13.14 -9.37
C THR A 313 -1.63 12.99 -8.46
N ALA A 314 -0.75 12.01 -8.72
CA ALA A 314 0.47 11.82 -7.95
C ALA A 314 1.45 12.98 -8.16
N THR A 315 1.59 13.45 -9.41
CA THR A 315 2.42 14.60 -9.77
C THR A 315 1.97 15.87 -9.04
N ALA A 316 0.67 16.17 -9.07
CA ALA A 316 0.11 17.36 -8.40
C ALA A 316 0.38 17.35 -6.89
N GLU A 317 0.22 16.19 -6.23
CA GLU A 317 0.48 16.07 -4.80
C GLU A 317 1.98 16.17 -4.48
N ALA A 318 2.85 15.57 -5.29
CA ALA A 318 4.29 15.70 -5.15
C ALA A 318 4.74 17.16 -5.29
N GLU A 319 4.23 17.88 -6.29
CA GLU A 319 4.54 19.30 -6.51
C GLU A 319 4.00 20.19 -5.37
N ARG A 320 2.86 19.86 -4.80
CA ARG A 320 2.32 20.55 -3.61
C ARG A 320 3.23 20.41 -2.40
N LEU A 321 3.83 19.22 -2.21
CA LEU A 321 4.72 18.93 -1.09
C LEU A 321 6.17 19.40 -1.31
N ALA A 322 6.60 19.52 -2.56
CA ALA A 322 7.99 19.79 -2.92
C ALA A 322 8.64 20.94 -2.14
N PRO A 323 8.02 22.15 -1.97
CA PRO A 323 8.67 23.25 -1.26
C PRO A 323 9.00 22.93 0.22
N ALA A 324 8.13 22.17 0.90
CA ALA A 324 8.34 21.77 2.29
C ALA A 324 9.42 20.68 2.38
N LEU A 325 9.37 19.68 1.51
CA LEU A 325 10.34 18.60 1.46
C LEU A 325 11.75 19.10 1.13
N GLU A 326 11.87 20.03 0.19
CA GLU A 326 13.16 20.65 -0.17
C GLU A 326 13.71 21.49 1.00
N ALA A 327 12.85 22.22 1.73
CA ALA A 327 13.25 22.97 2.91
C ALA A 327 13.76 22.05 4.04
N ASP A 328 13.21 20.84 4.14
CA ASP A 328 13.64 19.80 5.08
C ASP A 328 14.86 19.00 4.58
N GLY A 329 15.40 19.35 3.40
CA GLY A 329 16.56 18.68 2.80
C GLY A 329 16.24 17.32 2.16
N VAL A 330 14.98 17.06 1.85
CA VAL A 330 14.55 15.84 1.13
C VAL A 330 14.65 16.10 -0.38
N ARG A 331 15.27 15.17 -1.09
CA ARG A 331 15.41 15.24 -2.55
C ARG A 331 14.21 14.58 -3.24
N LEU A 332 13.70 15.20 -4.30
CA LEU A 332 12.70 14.62 -5.17
C LEU A 332 13.35 14.03 -6.42
N VAL A 333 13.04 12.77 -6.73
CA VAL A 333 13.44 12.09 -7.97
C VAL A 333 12.18 11.71 -8.74
N TRP A 334 12.09 12.19 -9.96
CA TRP A 334 10.90 12.02 -10.80
C TRP A 334 11.05 10.84 -11.76
N THR A 335 9.99 10.08 -11.95
CA THR A 335 9.98 8.96 -12.91
C THR A 335 8.99 9.20 -14.03
N ALA A 336 9.35 8.84 -15.26
CA ALA A 336 8.46 8.89 -16.42
C ALA A 336 8.88 7.88 -17.50
N LEU A 337 7.91 7.42 -18.29
CA LEU A 337 8.23 6.61 -19.48
C LEU A 337 8.93 7.44 -20.57
N ASP A 338 8.55 8.70 -20.73
CA ASP A 338 9.20 9.62 -21.66
C ASP A 338 10.10 10.62 -20.92
N ALA A 339 11.34 10.74 -21.35
CA ALA A 339 12.28 11.70 -20.79
C ALA A 339 11.83 13.17 -20.97
N ALA A 340 10.93 13.44 -21.91
CA ALA A 340 10.35 14.77 -22.13
C ALA A 340 9.49 15.21 -20.93
N ASP A 341 8.78 14.29 -20.26
CA ASP A 341 7.92 14.59 -19.11
C ASP A 341 8.73 15.04 -17.87
N VAL A 342 10.02 14.72 -17.84
CA VAL A 342 10.94 15.11 -16.77
C VAL A 342 12.02 16.10 -17.23
N ALA A 343 11.86 16.72 -18.39
CA ALA A 343 12.88 17.62 -18.97
C ALA A 343 13.28 18.78 -18.05
N SER A 344 12.34 19.32 -17.27
CA SER A 344 12.56 20.40 -16.31
C SER A 344 13.03 19.95 -14.92
N LYS A 345 13.08 18.65 -14.65
CA LYS A 345 13.42 18.10 -13.33
C LYS A 345 14.93 17.86 -13.22
N THR A 346 15.54 18.18 -12.09
CA THR A 346 17.00 18.03 -11.86
C THR A 346 17.40 16.56 -11.73
N ASP A 347 16.64 15.79 -10.94
CA ASP A 347 16.87 14.38 -10.70
C ASP A 347 15.68 13.56 -11.22
N ALA A 348 15.96 12.54 -12.02
CA ALA A 348 14.93 11.72 -12.64
C ALA A 348 15.40 10.30 -13.00
N ALA A 349 14.45 9.40 -13.22
CA ALA A 349 14.66 8.14 -13.93
C ALA A 349 13.63 8.04 -15.06
N ALA A 350 14.11 7.83 -16.28
CA ALA A 350 13.25 7.75 -17.46
C ALA A 350 13.80 6.79 -18.51
N VAL A 351 12.99 6.51 -19.53
CA VAL A 351 13.47 5.82 -20.73
C VAL A 351 14.10 6.86 -21.66
N VAL A 352 15.38 6.69 -21.94
CA VAL A 352 16.17 7.54 -22.85
C VAL A 352 16.77 6.63 -23.93
N GLU A 353 16.50 6.90 -25.20
CA GLU A 353 17.01 6.12 -26.33
C GLU A 353 16.78 4.60 -26.19
N GLY A 354 15.62 4.21 -25.66
CA GLY A 354 15.27 2.80 -25.46
C GLY A 354 15.89 2.13 -24.22
N GLY A 355 16.58 2.88 -23.37
CA GLY A 355 17.19 2.40 -22.13
C GLY A 355 16.66 3.10 -20.89
N ILE A 356 16.63 2.40 -19.76
CA ILE A 356 16.44 2.99 -18.45
C ILE A 356 17.68 3.81 -18.11
N ALA A 357 17.50 5.09 -17.81
CA ALA A 357 18.56 6.02 -17.45
C ALA A 357 18.22 6.79 -16.17
N LEU A 358 19.25 7.17 -15.42
CA LEU A 358 19.16 8.04 -14.25
C LEU A 358 19.72 9.42 -14.60
N ARG A 359 18.97 10.46 -14.22
CA ARG A 359 19.44 11.84 -14.26
C ARG A 359 19.85 12.26 -12.86
N ARG A 360 21.09 12.66 -12.70
CA ARG A 360 21.65 13.17 -11.45
C ARG A 360 22.25 14.54 -11.72
N ASP A 361 21.87 15.55 -10.96
CA ASP A 361 22.32 16.93 -11.13
C ASP A 361 22.21 17.39 -12.61
N GLY A 362 21.10 17.05 -13.27
CA GLY A 362 20.82 17.41 -14.65
C GLY A 362 21.51 16.56 -15.75
N THR A 363 22.36 15.59 -15.38
CA THR A 363 23.12 14.76 -16.34
C THR A 363 22.54 13.35 -16.41
N TRP A 364 22.21 12.85 -17.61
CA TRP A 364 21.75 11.49 -17.84
C TRP A 364 22.91 10.48 -17.84
N ALA A 365 22.73 9.39 -17.11
CA ALA A 365 23.60 8.22 -17.12
C ALA A 365 22.76 6.98 -17.48
N PRO A 366 23.12 6.21 -18.54
CA PRO A 366 22.41 4.99 -18.89
C PRO A 366 22.64 3.91 -17.84
N VAL A 367 21.59 3.12 -17.53
CA VAL A 367 21.65 2.01 -16.57
C VAL A 367 21.47 0.67 -17.27
N CYS A 368 20.38 0.48 -18.02
CA CYS A 368 20.04 -0.80 -18.63
C CYS A 368 19.12 -0.60 -19.85
N PRO A 369 19.39 -1.21 -21.02
CA PRO A 369 18.38 -1.24 -22.09
C PRO A 369 17.06 -1.84 -21.58
N VAL A 370 15.91 -1.28 -21.99
CA VAL A 370 14.59 -1.83 -21.63
C VAL A 370 14.44 -3.27 -22.16
N ALA A 371 15.00 -3.57 -23.33
CA ALA A 371 15.01 -4.91 -23.93
C ALA A 371 15.78 -5.96 -23.09
N ASP A 372 16.71 -5.52 -22.23
CA ASP A 372 17.45 -6.40 -21.32
C ASP A 372 16.68 -6.69 -20.00
N VAL A 373 15.49 -6.11 -19.81
CA VAL A 373 14.61 -6.34 -18.64
C VAL A 373 13.55 -7.36 -19.04
N PRO A 374 13.70 -8.66 -18.70
CA PRO A 374 12.83 -9.72 -19.25
C PRO A 374 11.35 -9.50 -18.93
N ALA A 375 11.04 -9.04 -17.71
CA ALA A 375 9.67 -8.76 -17.28
C ALA A 375 9.02 -7.59 -18.04
N ALA A 376 9.79 -6.72 -18.70
CA ALA A 376 9.26 -5.61 -19.50
C ALA A 376 8.70 -6.05 -20.85
N VAL A 377 8.92 -7.32 -21.26
CA VAL A 377 8.41 -7.91 -22.51
C VAL A 377 8.70 -6.98 -23.71
N ASP A 378 9.99 -6.74 -23.97
CA ASP A 378 10.48 -5.80 -25.01
C ASP A 378 9.89 -4.36 -24.87
N GLY A 379 9.52 -3.96 -23.64
CA GLY A 379 8.95 -2.65 -23.36
C GLY A 379 7.42 -2.56 -23.49
N THR A 380 6.74 -3.59 -23.97
CA THR A 380 5.28 -3.59 -24.12
C THR A 380 4.54 -3.63 -22.77
N ALA A 381 5.18 -4.18 -21.71
CA ALA A 381 4.68 -4.11 -20.36
C ALA A 381 5.06 -2.77 -19.69
N GLU A 382 4.49 -1.65 -20.18
CA GLU A 382 4.79 -0.29 -19.70
C GLU A 382 4.72 -0.16 -18.19
N HIS A 383 3.75 -0.83 -17.53
CA HIS A 383 3.60 -0.81 -16.08
C HIS A 383 4.80 -1.45 -15.35
N VAL A 384 5.43 -2.47 -15.97
CA VAL A 384 6.67 -3.06 -15.43
C VAL A 384 7.84 -2.11 -15.64
N VAL A 385 7.92 -1.43 -16.80
CA VAL A 385 8.95 -0.40 -17.04
C VAL A 385 8.83 0.72 -16.02
N ARG A 386 7.62 1.22 -15.69
CA ARG A 386 7.39 2.21 -14.63
C ARG A 386 7.88 1.71 -13.26
N ASN A 387 7.58 0.46 -12.90
CA ASN A 387 8.05 -0.14 -11.66
C ASN A 387 9.59 -0.26 -11.65
N ALA A 388 10.20 -0.62 -12.78
CA ALA A 388 11.66 -0.68 -12.95
C ALA A 388 12.32 0.69 -12.81
N LEU A 389 11.74 1.75 -13.38
CA LEU A 389 12.20 3.14 -13.21
C LEU A 389 12.13 3.57 -11.73
N THR A 390 11.01 3.28 -11.05
CA THR A 390 10.85 3.56 -9.62
C THR A 390 11.87 2.81 -8.78
N ALA A 391 12.06 1.50 -9.04
CA ALA A 391 13.06 0.68 -8.34
C ALA A 391 14.50 1.15 -8.60
N THR A 392 14.79 1.60 -9.84
CA THR A 392 16.09 2.18 -10.22
C THR A 392 16.40 3.45 -9.43
N ALA A 393 15.43 4.37 -9.34
CA ALA A 393 15.57 5.58 -8.55
C ALA A 393 15.75 5.28 -7.05
N LEU A 394 14.97 4.32 -6.51
CA LEU A 394 15.11 3.87 -5.12
C LEU A 394 16.46 3.20 -4.87
N GLY A 395 16.92 2.32 -5.78
CA GLY A 395 18.24 1.67 -5.67
C GLY A 395 19.37 2.70 -5.59
N ALA A 396 19.32 3.72 -6.44
CA ALA A 396 20.27 4.83 -6.39
C ALA A 396 20.19 5.62 -5.08
N ALA A 397 18.98 5.88 -4.58
CA ALA A 397 18.76 6.57 -3.31
C ALA A 397 19.26 5.77 -2.09
N LEU A 398 19.21 4.44 -2.15
CA LEU A 398 19.77 3.54 -1.14
C LEU A 398 21.28 3.39 -1.23
N GLY A 399 21.93 4.02 -2.22
CA GLY A 399 23.38 3.96 -2.41
C GLY A 399 23.88 2.73 -3.19
N LEU A 400 22.99 2.01 -3.88
CA LEU A 400 23.39 0.89 -4.72
C LEU A 400 24.13 1.40 -5.97
N GLY A 401 25.19 0.69 -6.36
CA GLY A 401 25.95 1.02 -7.58
C GLY A 401 25.15 0.71 -8.85
N ASP A 402 25.38 1.49 -9.92
CA ASP A 402 24.64 1.36 -11.19
C ASP A 402 24.78 -0.07 -11.79
N ALA A 403 25.92 -0.73 -11.59
CA ALA A 403 26.13 -2.11 -12.03
C ALA A 403 25.20 -3.11 -11.31
N ALA A 404 24.98 -2.94 -10.00
CA ALA A 404 24.07 -3.78 -9.22
C ALA A 404 22.61 -3.51 -9.59
N ILE A 405 22.26 -2.23 -9.80
CA ILE A 405 20.91 -1.83 -10.28
C ILE A 405 20.64 -2.50 -11.64
N ALA A 406 21.57 -2.38 -12.59
CA ALA A 406 21.45 -3.02 -13.90
C ALA A 406 21.37 -4.56 -13.83
N ALA A 407 22.13 -5.18 -12.93
CA ALA A 407 22.11 -6.63 -12.74
C ALA A 407 20.76 -7.10 -12.15
N GLY A 408 20.20 -6.37 -11.17
CA GLY A 408 18.90 -6.66 -10.62
C GLY A 408 17.78 -6.53 -11.66
N LEU A 409 17.82 -5.51 -12.53
CA LEU A 409 16.88 -5.35 -13.64
C LEU A 409 16.94 -6.52 -14.62
N ARG A 410 18.14 -6.94 -15.04
CA ARG A 410 18.34 -8.08 -15.95
C ARG A 410 17.95 -9.41 -15.33
N GLY A 411 18.11 -9.54 -14.01
CA GLY A 411 17.77 -10.75 -13.26
C GLY A 411 16.27 -10.92 -13.05
N PHE A 412 15.47 -9.86 -13.13
CA PHE A 412 14.04 -9.90 -12.84
C PHE A 412 13.24 -10.38 -14.06
N ARG A 413 12.83 -11.65 -14.04
CA ARG A 413 12.11 -12.29 -15.16
C ARG A 413 10.62 -12.03 -15.14
N GLY A 414 10.04 -11.69 -13.98
CA GLY A 414 8.61 -11.53 -13.81
C GLY A 414 7.82 -12.84 -13.94
N ASP A 415 8.51 -13.96 -13.78
CA ASP A 415 7.89 -15.28 -13.76
C ASP A 415 7.20 -15.55 -12.40
N PRO A 416 6.49 -16.68 -12.22
CA PRO A 416 5.82 -16.99 -10.96
C PRO A 416 6.74 -17.12 -9.74
N ASP A 417 8.03 -17.35 -9.93
CA ASP A 417 8.99 -17.45 -8.84
C ASP A 417 9.47 -16.05 -8.40
N ASP A 418 9.72 -15.16 -9.37
CA ASP A 418 10.14 -13.78 -9.10
C ASP A 418 8.97 -12.87 -8.66
N ASN A 419 7.80 -13.02 -9.30
CA ASN A 419 6.68 -12.09 -9.16
C ASN A 419 5.32 -12.79 -9.27
N PRO A 420 4.94 -13.64 -8.31
CA PRO A 420 3.76 -14.51 -8.40
C PRO A 420 2.48 -13.74 -8.75
N GLY A 421 1.81 -14.15 -9.85
CA GLY A 421 0.54 -13.58 -10.29
C GLY A 421 0.60 -12.10 -10.67
N ARG A 422 1.70 -11.64 -11.21
CA ARG A 422 1.88 -10.28 -11.72
C ARG A 422 2.41 -10.36 -13.14
N ALA A 423 1.50 -10.32 -14.12
CA ALA A 423 1.77 -10.47 -15.55
C ALA A 423 2.55 -11.75 -15.91
N ASN A 424 2.35 -12.85 -15.16
CA ASN A 424 3.02 -14.11 -15.44
C ASN A 424 2.53 -14.71 -16.76
N ARG A 425 3.40 -14.80 -17.74
CA ARG A 425 3.10 -15.26 -19.08
C ARG A 425 3.43 -16.74 -19.25
N PHE A 426 2.51 -17.47 -19.84
CA PHE A 426 2.64 -18.90 -20.16
C PHE A 426 2.23 -19.16 -21.60
N THR A 427 2.79 -20.23 -22.18
CA THR A 427 2.28 -20.82 -23.41
C THR A 427 1.56 -22.13 -23.10
N VAL A 428 0.26 -22.20 -23.39
CA VAL A 428 -0.60 -23.39 -23.18
C VAL A 428 -1.33 -23.70 -24.48
N ASN A 429 -1.20 -24.91 -25.03
CA ASN A 429 -1.84 -25.32 -26.28
C ASN A 429 -1.58 -24.37 -27.47
N GLY A 430 -0.45 -23.65 -27.46
CA GLY A 430 -0.12 -22.64 -28.47
C GLY A 430 -0.81 -21.28 -28.27
N ALA A 431 -1.57 -21.09 -27.19
CA ALA A 431 -2.11 -19.81 -26.75
C ALA A 431 -1.13 -19.10 -25.81
N THR A 432 -1.16 -17.77 -25.81
CA THR A 432 -0.53 -16.94 -24.78
C THR A 432 -1.50 -16.76 -23.63
N VAL A 433 -1.16 -17.25 -22.44
CA VAL A 433 -1.97 -17.15 -21.22
C VAL A 433 -1.23 -16.27 -20.21
N VAL A 434 -1.92 -15.27 -19.65
CA VAL A 434 -1.35 -14.38 -18.65
C VAL A 434 -2.14 -14.48 -17.35
N VAL A 435 -1.46 -14.80 -16.25
CA VAL A 435 -2.02 -14.73 -14.90
C VAL A 435 -1.58 -13.42 -14.24
N ASP A 436 -2.54 -12.62 -13.77
CA ASP A 436 -2.28 -11.31 -13.18
C ASP A 436 -3.16 -11.04 -11.96
N TYR A 437 -2.79 -10.03 -11.16
CA TYR A 437 -3.53 -9.60 -9.95
C TYR A 437 -4.42 -8.38 -10.22
N ALA A 438 -4.55 -7.90 -11.44
CA ALA A 438 -5.36 -6.74 -11.77
C ALA A 438 -6.81 -6.93 -11.29
N HIS A 439 -7.30 -6.00 -10.48
CA HIS A 439 -8.63 -6.07 -9.85
C HIS A 439 -9.34 -4.71 -9.81
N ASN A 440 -8.79 -3.70 -10.50
CA ASN A 440 -9.36 -2.37 -10.68
C ASN A 440 -9.15 -1.90 -12.13
N ALA A 441 -9.86 -0.86 -12.55
CA ALA A 441 -9.80 -0.36 -13.92
C ALA A 441 -8.39 0.07 -14.36
N HIS A 442 -7.59 0.63 -13.45
CA HIS A 442 -6.21 1.05 -13.74
C HIS A 442 -5.30 -0.17 -14.03
N GLY A 443 -5.36 -1.20 -13.18
CA GLY A 443 -4.58 -2.44 -13.38
C GLY A 443 -5.02 -3.20 -14.63
N LEU A 444 -6.33 -3.33 -14.87
CA LEU A 444 -6.86 -3.95 -16.08
C LEU A 444 -6.40 -3.22 -17.35
N ARG A 445 -6.40 -1.88 -17.34
CA ARG A 445 -5.91 -1.08 -18.49
C ARG A 445 -4.44 -1.35 -18.78
N ALA A 446 -3.61 -1.49 -17.76
CA ALA A 446 -2.20 -1.82 -17.93
C ALA A 446 -2.02 -3.23 -18.55
N LEU A 447 -2.79 -4.21 -18.06
CA LEU A 447 -2.76 -5.58 -18.56
C LEU A 447 -3.26 -5.68 -20.01
N THR A 448 -4.38 -5.04 -20.33
CA THR A 448 -4.95 -5.08 -21.70
C THR A 448 -4.03 -4.36 -22.70
N ARG A 449 -3.48 -3.19 -22.36
CA ARG A 449 -2.51 -2.49 -23.20
C ARG A 449 -1.28 -3.33 -23.51
N MET A 450 -0.74 -4.05 -22.54
CA MET A 450 0.36 -4.98 -22.78
C MET A 450 -0.03 -6.05 -23.82
N ALA A 451 -1.22 -6.63 -23.68
CA ALA A 451 -1.71 -7.68 -24.56
C ALA A 451 -2.10 -7.19 -25.96
N ASP A 452 -2.45 -5.91 -26.13
CA ASP A 452 -2.77 -5.30 -27.44
C ASP A 452 -1.58 -5.30 -28.41
N HIS A 453 -0.35 -5.38 -27.91
CA HIS A 453 0.85 -5.48 -28.73
C HIS A 453 1.07 -6.89 -29.31
N TRP A 454 0.30 -7.89 -28.88
CA TRP A 454 0.47 -9.27 -29.33
C TRP A 454 -0.52 -9.64 -30.44
N PRO A 455 -0.07 -10.31 -31.49
CA PRO A 455 -1.00 -10.87 -32.48
C PRO A 455 -1.90 -11.90 -31.80
N ALA A 456 -3.20 -11.79 -32.01
CA ALA A 456 -4.18 -12.69 -31.42
C ALA A 456 -5.13 -13.20 -32.52
N ALA A 457 -5.34 -14.54 -32.57
CA ALA A 457 -6.39 -15.14 -33.37
C ALA A 457 -7.77 -14.87 -32.73
N ARG A 458 -7.84 -15.02 -31.41
CA ARG A 458 -9.01 -14.68 -30.58
C ARG A 458 -8.51 -14.18 -29.22
N ARG A 459 -9.36 -13.41 -28.55
CA ARG A 459 -9.08 -12.83 -27.21
C ARG A 459 -10.09 -13.31 -26.18
N LEU A 460 -9.63 -13.68 -25.01
CA LEU A 460 -10.45 -13.98 -23.86
C LEU A 460 -9.94 -13.23 -22.64
N ILE A 461 -10.84 -12.67 -21.83
CA ILE A 461 -10.49 -12.06 -20.56
C ILE A 461 -11.42 -12.52 -19.44
N LEU A 462 -10.84 -12.85 -18.29
CA LEU A 462 -11.54 -13.02 -17.03
C LEU A 462 -11.71 -11.67 -16.36
N ALA A 463 -12.84 -11.44 -15.69
CA ALA A 463 -13.02 -10.29 -14.82
C ALA A 463 -13.72 -10.68 -13.52
N SER A 464 -13.14 -10.25 -12.42
CA SER A 464 -13.69 -10.39 -11.08
C SER A 464 -13.34 -9.15 -10.24
N SER A 465 -14.09 -8.90 -9.18
CA SER A 465 -13.84 -7.80 -8.26
C SER A 465 -14.28 -8.15 -6.85
N ALA A 466 -13.71 -7.48 -5.85
CA ALA A 466 -14.22 -7.54 -4.49
C ALA A 466 -15.61 -6.87 -4.41
N GLY A 467 -16.49 -7.39 -3.56
CA GLY A 467 -17.87 -6.93 -3.48
C GLY A 467 -18.06 -5.56 -2.78
N ASP A 468 -17.05 -5.03 -2.13
CA ASP A 468 -17.05 -3.67 -1.56
C ASP A 468 -16.83 -2.56 -2.61
N ARG A 469 -16.59 -2.92 -3.88
CA ARG A 469 -16.47 -1.94 -4.95
C ARG A 469 -17.85 -1.37 -5.33
N SER A 470 -17.87 -0.07 -5.59
CA SER A 470 -19.08 0.61 -6.08
C SER A 470 -19.48 0.14 -7.48
N ASP A 471 -20.74 0.35 -7.88
CA ASP A 471 -21.17 0.09 -9.25
C ASP A 471 -20.45 1.01 -10.26
N ALA A 472 -20.00 2.19 -9.82
CA ALA A 472 -19.18 3.08 -10.62
C ALA A 472 -17.80 2.48 -10.91
N ASP A 473 -17.16 1.83 -9.92
CA ASP A 473 -15.88 1.14 -10.12
C ASP A 473 -16.04 -0.04 -11.08
N LEU A 474 -17.10 -0.83 -10.93
CA LEU A 474 -17.42 -1.94 -11.84
C LEU A 474 -17.72 -1.43 -13.26
N SER A 475 -18.39 -0.29 -13.38
CA SER A 475 -18.64 0.37 -14.67
C SER A 475 -17.32 0.82 -15.32
N ALA A 476 -16.40 1.42 -14.56
CA ALA A 476 -15.08 1.81 -15.06
C ALA A 476 -14.23 0.59 -15.49
N MET A 477 -14.36 -0.55 -14.82
CA MET A 477 -13.76 -1.80 -15.28
C MET A 477 -14.36 -2.25 -16.61
N ALA A 478 -15.69 -2.17 -16.77
CA ALA A 478 -16.38 -2.55 -18.01
C ALA A 478 -15.95 -1.67 -19.20
N ASP A 479 -15.63 -0.38 -19.00
CA ASP A 479 -15.06 0.48 -20.04
C ASP A 479 -13.73 -0.09 -20.58
N VAL A 480 -12.85 -0.52 -19.68
CA VAL A 480 -11.55 -1.10 -20.06
C VAL A 480 -11.74 -2.45 -20.76
N LEU A 481 -12.60 -3.32 -20.21
CA LEU A 481 -12.87 -4.63 -20.77
C LEU A 481 -13.46 -4.53 -22.18
N THR A 482 -14.39 -3.59 -22.41
CA THR A 482 -14.97 -3.34 -23.74
C THR A 482 -13.91 -2.87 -24.73
N GLY A 483 -12.99 -1.98 -24.30
CA GLY A 483 -11.91 -1.48 -25.14
C GLY A 483 -10.88 -2.55 -25.54
N PHE A 484 -10.79 -3.67 -24.82
CA PHE A 484 -9.94 -4.81 -25.17
C PHE A 484 -10.49 -5.63 -26.33
N GLU A 485 -11.79 -5.48 -26.64
CA GLU A 485 -12.48 -6.17 -27.76
C GLU A 485 -12.30 -7.71 -27.70
N ALA A 486 -12.53 -8.31 -26.52
CA ALA A 486 -12.42 -9.76 -26.38
C ALA A 486 -13.57 -10.49 -27.07
N ASP A 487 -13.29 -11.66 -27.66
CA ASP A 487 -14.30 -12.58 -28.21
C ASP A 487 -15.11 -13.27 -27.09
N ARG A 488 -14.52 -13.31 -25.87
CA ARG A 488 -15.17 -13.95 -24.71
C ARG A 488 -14.78 -13.29 -23.41
N TYR A 489 -15.79 -13.05 -22.56
CA TYR A 489 -15.66 -12.47 -21.22
C TYR A 489 -16.11 -13.49 -20.19
N LEU A 490 -15.23 -13.89 -19.27
CA LEU A 490 -15.55 -14.77 -18.16
C LEU A 490 -15.69 -13.92 -16.90
N LEU A 491 -16.88 -13.86 -16.34
CA LEU A 491 -17.22 -13.00 -15.21
C LEU A 491 -17.47 -13.88 -13.98
N CYS A 492 -16.80 -13.62 -12.86
CA CYS A 492 -16.97 -14.44 -11.69
C CYS A 492 -16.95 -13.65 -10.38
N ASP A 493 -17.47 -14.27 -9.34
CA ASP A 493 -17.27 -13.80 -7.96
C ASP A 493 -15.82 -14.01 -7.52
N THR A 494 -15.44 -13.28 -6.49
CA THR A 494 -14.16 -13.45 -5.79
C THR A 494 -14.42 -14.11 -4.44
N PRO A 495 -14.26 -15.43 -4.31
CA PRO A 495 -14.48 -16.13 -3.05
C PRO A 495 -13.67 -15.52 -1.90
N GLY A 496 -14.31 -15.35 -0.75
CA GLY A 496 -13.71 -14.68 0.41
C GLY A 496 -13.78 -13.14 0.39
N TYR A 497 -14.19 -12.53 -0.73
CA TYR A 497 -14.26 -11.07 -0.91
C TYR A 497 -15.65 -10.56 -1.31
N LEU A 498 -16.72 -11.27 -0.98
CA LEU A 498 -18.10 -10.84 -1.29
C LEU A 498 -18.50 -9.55 -0.56
N ARG A 499 -17.97 -9.33 0.64
CA ARG A 499 -18.01 -8.04 1.38
C ARG A 499 -19.36 -7.31 1.31
N GLY A 500 -20.46 -8.05 1.56
CA GLY A 500 -21.83 -7.50 1.63
C GLY A 500 -22.65 -7.65 0.35
N ARG A 501 -22.07 -8.04 -0.78
CA ARG A 501 -22.85 -8.42 -1.99
C ARG A 501 -23.27 -9.88 -1.95
N ALA A 502 -24.39 -10.18 -2.59
CA ALA A 502 -24.84 -11.56 -2.76
C ALA A 502 -23.98 -12.31 -3.80
N PRO A 503 -23.82 -13.63 -3.66
CA PRO A 503 -23.17 -14.44 -4.70
C PRO A 503 -23.82 -14.24 -6.08
N GLY A 504 -23.00 -14.08 -7.11
CA GLY A 504 -23.42 -13.81 -8.49
C GLY A 504 -23.80 -12.34 -8.77
N GLU A 505 -23.72 -11.46 -7.78
CA GLU A 505 -24.09 -10.06 -7.97
C GLU A 505 -23.04 -9.28 -8.76
N VAL A 506 -21.75 -9.41 -8.40
CA VAL A 506 -20.65 -8.74 -9.12
C VAL A 506 -20.61 -9.14 -10.59
N PRO A 507 -20.57 -10.45 -10.97
CA PRO A 507 -20.59 -10.83 -12.38
C PRO A 507 -21.85 -10.37 -13.12
N ARG A 508 -23.02 -10.32 -12.47
CA ARG A 508 -24.24 -9.80 -13.07
C ARG A 508 -24.17 -8.30 -13.37
N VAL A 509 -23.59 -7.50 -12.47
CA VAL A 509 -23.38 -6.05 -12.66
C VAL A 509 -22.38 -5.81 -13.79
N LEU A 510 -21.26 -6.54 -13.82
CA LEU A 510 -20.28 -6.45 -14.89
C LEU A 510 -20.86 -6.82 -16.25
N GLU A 511 -21.62 -7.94 -16.35
CA GLU A 511 -22.30 -8.33 -17.59
C GLU A 511 -23.26 -7.25 -18.08
N ALA A 512 -24.13 -6.73 -17.20
CA ALA A 512 -25.04 -5.64 -17.55
C ALA A 512 -24.30 -4.40 -18.06
N ALA A 513 -23.16 -4.07 -17.44
CA ALA A 513 -22.34 -2.93 -17.84
C ALA A 513 -21.65 -3.15 -19.20
N LEU A 514 -21.19 -4.37 -19.51
CA LEU A 514 -20.63 -4.73 -20.81
C LEU A 514 -21.67 -4.71 -21.92
N VAL A 515 -22.86 -5.31 -21.68
CA VAL A 515 -23.98 -5.31 -22.63
C VAL A 515 -24.45 -3.89 -22.94
N ALA A 516 -24.54 -3.01 -21.92
CA ALA A 516 -24.87 -1.60 -22.11
C ALA A 516 -23.88 -0.85 -23.00
N ARG A 517 -22.64 -1.37 -23.16
CA ARG A 517 -21.59 -0.84 -24.03
C ARG A 517 -21.52 -1.55 -25.40
N GLY A 518 -22.47 -2.42 -25.69
CA GLY A 518 -22.59 -3.10 -26.98
C GLY A 518 -21.88 -4.46 -27.09
N VAL A 519 -21.36 -5.00 -25.99
CA VAL A 519 -20.86 -6.38 -25.96
C VAL A 519 -22.05 -7.35 -26.08
N ASP A 520 -21.94 -8.35 -26.98
CA ASP A 520 -22.96 -9.38 -27.10
C ASP A 520 -23.05 -10.20 -25.79
N ALA A 521 -24.24 -10.32 -25.24
CA ALA A 521 -24.47 -11.15 -24.06
C ALA A 521 -24.02 -12.60 -24.22
N ALA A 522 -24.05 -13.14 -25.47
CA ALA A 522 -23.55 -14.47 -25.77
C ALA A 522 -22.02 -14.62 -25.63
N ALA A 523 -21.27 -13.51 -25.68
CA ALA A 523 -19.84 -13.48 -25.42
C ALA A 523 -19.51 -13.52 -23.93
N CYS A 524 -20.49 -13.26 -23.05
CA CYS A 524 -20.32 -13.25 -21.60
C CYS A 524 -20.70 -14.61 -20.99
N ALA A 525 -19.86 -15.13 -20.09
CA ALA A 525 -20.18 -16.32 -19.28
C ALA A 525 -19.95 -16.01 -17.80
N ARG A 526 -20.93 -16.36 -16.95
CA ARG A 526 -20.80 -16.18 -15.48
C ARG A 526 -20.39 -17.51 -14.84
N LEU A 527 -19.32 -17.48 -14.07
CA LEU A 527 -18.72 -18.61 -13.38
C LEU A 527 -18.73 -18.35 -11.86
N ALA A 528 -18.58 -19.43 -11.08
CA ALA A 528 -18.64 -19.34 -9.62
C ALA A 528 -17.35 -18.76 -9.00
N SER A 529 -16.20 -19.01 -9.65
CA SER A 529 -14.90 -18.62 -9.10
C SER A 529 -13.85 -18.35 -10.19
N PRO A 530 -12.74 -17.67 -9.88
CA PRO A 530 -11.61 -17.52 -10.78
C PRO A 530 -11.02 -18.85 -11.26
N LEU A 531 -10.98 -19.88 -10.39
CA LEU A 531 -10.48 -21.21 -10.76
C LEU A 531 -11.39 -21.92 -11.78
N ASP A 532 -12.72 -21.79 -11.63
CA ASP A 532 -13.66 -22.33 -12.60
C ASP A 532 -13.57 -21.59 -13.94
N ALA A 533 -13.42 -20.27 -13.89
CA ALA A 533 -13.22 -19.45 -15.07
C ALA A 533 -11.90 -19.79 -15.78
N ALA A 534 -10.82 -20.01 -15.03
CA ALA A 534 -9.54 -20.42 -15.60
C ALA A 534 -9.63 -21.80 -16.29
N ARG A 535 -10.37 -22.78 -15.72
CA ARG A 535 -10.62 -24.08 -16.38
C ARG A 535 -11.36 -23.92 -17.70
N ASP A 536 -12.41 -23.10 -17.72
CA ASP A 536 -13.17 -22.80 -18.94
C ASP A 536 -12.30 -22.09 -19.99
N ALA A 537 -11.52 -21.08 -19.58
CA ALA A 537 -10.60 -20.34 -20.43
C ALA A 537 -9.54 -21.25 -21.08
N LEU A 538 -8.92 -22.14 -20.29
CA LEU A 538 -7.88 -23.06 -20.78
C LEU A 538 -8.44 -24.17 -21.69
N ALA A 539 -9.70 -24.57 -21.48
CA ALA A 539 -10.41 -25.48 -22.40
C ALA A 539 -10.76 -24.81 -23.75
N TRP A 540 -11.00 -23.50 -23.74
CA TRP A 540 -11.28 -22.70 -24.95
C TRP A 540 -10.00 -22.34 -25.72
N ALA A 541 -8.87 -22.20 -25.03
CA ALA A 541 -7.60 -21.72 -25.57
C ALA A 541 -7.02 -22.67 -26.64
N GLY A 542 -6.63 -22.09 -27.77
CA GLY A 542 -5.99 -22.78 -28.89
C GLY A 542 -4.83 -21.97 -29.49
N PRO A 543 -4.18 -22.48 -30.53
CA PRO A 543 -3.01 -21.81 -31.12
C PRO A 543 -3.30 -20.39 -31.59
N GLY A 544 -2.48 -19.44 -31.13
CA GLY A 544 -2.58 -18.03 -31.50
C GLY A 544 -3.60 -17.22 -30.67
N ASP A 545 -4.31 -17.85 -29.73
CA ASP A 545 -5.23 -17.12 -28.83
C ASP A 545 -4.45 -16.38 -27.73
N VAL A 546 -5.03 -15.27 -27.25
CA VAL A 546 -4.57 -14.53 -26.07
C VAL A 546 -5.61 -14.64 -24.96
N VAL A 547 -5.19 -15.12 -23.80
CA VAL A 547 -6.04 -15.39 -22.64
C VAL A 547 -5.51 -14.60 -21.44
N LEU A 548 -6.29 -13.64 -20.92
CA LEU A 548 -5.95 -12.87 -19.74
C LEU A 548 -6.75 -13.37 -18.54
N LEU A 549 -6.06 -13.78 -17.47
CA LEU A 549 -6.62 -14.33 -16.24
C LEU A 549 -6.28 -13.41 -15.04
N PRO A 550 -6.85 -12.19 -14.95
CA PRO A 550 -6.73 -11.39 -13.76
C PRO A 550 -7.50 -12.02 -12.59
N THR A 551 -6.79 -12.38 -11.51
CA THR A 551 -7.31 -13.13 -10.37
C THR A 551 -6.93 -12.47 -9.05
N LEU A 552 -7.91 -11.93 -8.32
CA LEU A 552 -7.73 -11.36 -6.98
C LEU A 552 -7.63 -12.45 -5.89
N SER A 553 -8.35 -13.56 -6.06
CA SER A 553 -8.29 -14.73 -5.18
C SER A 553 -7.99 -15.99 -5.99
N GLN A 554 -7.61 -17.09 -5.33
CA GLN A 554 -7.26 -18.38 -5.95
C GLN A 554 -6.12 -18.27 -7.00
N ARG A 555 -5.25 -17.29 -6.85
CA ARG A 555 -4.15 -17.02 -7.79
C ARG A 555 -3.17 -18.19 -7.91
N ASP A 556 -2.83 -18.80 -6.77
CA ASP A 556 -1.87 -19.90 -6.73
C ASP A 556 -2.46 -21.16 -7.34
N GLU A 557 -3.76 -21.42 -7.11
CA GLU A 557 -4.50 -22.53 -7.72
C GLU A 557 -4.65 -22.35 -9.23
N VAL A 558 -4.92 -21.11 -9.69
CA VAL A 558 -4.96 -20.79 -11.13
C VAL A 558 -3.58 -20.97 -11.76
N THR A 559 -2.53 -20.50 -11.12
CA THR A 559 -1.14 -20.66 -11.59
C THR A 559 -0.75 -22.15 -11.64
N ALA A 560 -1.12 -22.93 -10.62
CA ALA A 560 -0.87 -24.36 -10.59
C ALA A 560 -1.66 -25.10 -11.69
N LEU A 561 -2.91 -24.70 -11.96
CA LEU A 561 -3.72 -25.22 -13.04
C LEU A 561 -3.05 -24.98 -14.41
N VAL A 562 -2.61 -23.73 -14.68
CA VAL A 562 -1.92 -23.36 -15.93
C VAL A 562 -0.65 -24.18 -16.11
N LYS A 563 0.20 -24.31 -15.07
CA LYS A 563 1.41 -25.16 -15.08
C LYS A 563 1.05 -26.64 -15.32
N GLY A 564 0.00 -27.17 -14.65
CA GLY A 564 -0.46 -28.55 -14.75
C GLY A 564 -0.98 -28.94 -16.15
N MET A 565 -1.47 -27.99 -16.93
CA MET A 565 -1.88 -28.18 -18.33
C MET A 565 -0.70 -28.07 -19.33
N GLY A 566 0.53 -28.12 -18.86
CA GLY A 566 1.73 -28.03 -19.68
C GLY A 566 2.14 -26.60 -20.02
N GLY A 567 1.64 -25.62 -19.26
CA GLY A 567 2.03 -24.23 -19.38
C GLY A 567 3.54 -24.05 -19.20
N ARG A 568 4.21 -23.58 -20.23
CA ARG A 568 5.63 -23.19 -20.19
C ARG A 568 5.70 -21.70 -19.93
N VAL A 569 6.52 -21.31 -18.97
CA VAL A 569 6.81 -19.89 -18.72
C VAL A 569 7.46 -19.32 -19.97
N GLY A 570 6.89 -18.22 -20.48
CA GLY A 570 7.30 -17.58 -21.74
C GLY A 570 8.16 -16.33 -21.56
#